data_1c6e0b04632af1e3555a251a7a02d1b2
#
_entry.id   1c6e0b04632af1e3555a251a7a02d1b2
#
_cell.length_a   1.000
_cell.length_b   1.000
_cell.length_c   1.000
_cell.angle_alpha   90.00
_cell.angle_beta   90.00
_cell.angle_gamma   90.00
#
_symmetry.space_group_name_H-M   'P 1'
#
loop_
_entity.id
_entity.type
_entity.pdbx_description
1 polymer ?
#
loop_
_entity_poly.entity_id
_entity_poly.type
_entity_poly.pdbx_seq_one_letter_code
_entity_poly.pdbx_strand_id
1 'polypeptide(L)'
;RDWEKVVTHNQGGEYGHYRHIGTHNVMARICPEKLWVFSTCKDKKPLSKDVKALKGKVLRECYSSQEQVLRWFNWECETIEKFM
;
A
#
# COMPACT_ATOMS: atom_id res chain seq x y z
N ARG A 1 9.13 13.14 -16.61
CA ARG A 1 7.95 13.82 -16.13
C ARG A 1 8.11 14.28 -14.70
N ASP A 2 7.64 15.49 -14.45
CA ASP A 2 7.69 16.07 -13.11
C ASP A 2 6.47 15.70 -12.30
N TRP A 3 6.63 14.70 -11.46
CA TRP A 3 5.60 14.33 -10.49
C TRP A 3 5.93 15.02 -9.16
N GLU A 4 4.92 15.56 -8.51
CA GLU A 4 5.07 16.15 -7.19
C GLU A 4 5.23 15.08 -6.12
N LYS A 5 4.52 13.99 -6.30
CA LYS A 5 4.51 12.89 -5.35
C LYS A 5 4.41 11.57 -6.10
N VAL A 6 5.22 10.62 -5.70
CA VAL A 6 5.16 9.24 -6.21
C VAL A 6 4.89 8.33 -5.04
N VAL A 7 3.89 7.47 -5.14
CA VAL A 7 3.54 6.53 -4.08
C VAL A 7 3.83 5.11 -4.55
N THR A 8 4.53 4.35 -3.75
CA THR A 8 4.89 2.98 -4.09
C THR A 8 4.86 2.07 -2.85
N HIS A 9 5.19 0.79 -3.07
CA HIS A 9 5.31 -0.20 -2.01
C HIS A 9 6.39 0.18 -1.01
N ASN A 10 6.23 -0.23 0.24
CA ASN A 10 7.23 0.05 1.26
C ASN A 10 8.40 -0.94 1.19
N GLN A 11 9.39 -0.69 2.01
CA GLN A 11 10.65 -1.43 2.03
C GLN A 11 10.44 -2.92 2.31
N GLY A 12 9.48 -3.26 3.14
CA GLY A 12 9.14 -4.64 3.46
C GLY A 12 8.15 -5.29 2.53
N GLY A 13 7.71 -4.57 1.46
CA GLY A 13 6.73 -5.07 0.52
C GLY A 13 5.37 -5.33 1.16
N GLU A 14 5.00 -4.55 2.19
CA GLU A 14 3.82 -4.64 3.03
C GLU A 14 3.73 -5.94 3.84
N TYR A 15 3.97 -7.06 3.21
CA TYR A 15 3.93 -8.39 3.86
C TYR A 15 5.01 -9.32 3.33
N GLY A 16 6.08 -8.75 2.77
CA GLY A 16 7.22 -9.53 2.30
C GLY A 16 7.14 -9.99 0.85
N HIS A 17 6.21 -9.45 0.08
CA HIS A 17 6.07 -9.85 -1.33
C HIS A 17 7.27 -9.35 -2.14
N TYR A 18 7.99 -10.29 -2.78
CA TYR A 18 9.26 -9.97 -3.44
C TYR A 18 9.14 -8.95 -4.60
N ARG A 19 8.02 -8.96 -5.31
CA ARG A 19 7.78 -7.98 -6.39
C ARG A 19 7.51 -6.59 -5.84
N HIS A 20 6.85 -6.50 -4.70
CA HIS A 20 6.64 -5.22 -4.02
C HIS A 20 7.96 -4.65 -3.53
N ILE A 21 8.82 -5.48 -2.96
CA ILE A 21 10.16 -5.08 -2.51
C ILE A 21 11.00 -4.61 -3.70
N GLY A 22 10.96 -5.33 -4.81
CA GLY A 22 11.69 -4.95 -6.03
C GLY A 22 11.22 -3.61 -6.57
N THR A 23 9.91 -3.38 -6.62
CA THR A 23 9.34 -2.11 -7.07
C THR A 23 9.78 -0.97 -6.17
N HIS A 24 9.74 -1.16 -4.85
CA HIS A 24 10.24 -0.17 -3.91
C HIS A 24 11.69 0.19 -4.18
N ASN A 25 12.55 -0.82 -4.35
CA ASN A 25 13.97 -0.60 -4.56
C ASN A 25 14.26 0.21 -5.82
N VAL A 26 13.53 -0.07 -6.90
CA VAL A 26 13.67 0.67 -8.15
C VAL A 26 13.25 2.13 -7.96
N MET A 27 12.09 2.36 -7.35
CA MET A 27 11.58 3.72 -7.16
C MET A 27 12.43 4.53 -6.19
N ALA A 28 13.00 3.88 -5.18
CA ALA A 28 13.91 4.54 -4.25
C ALA A 28 15.19 5.03 -4.91
N ARG A 29 15.61 4.38 -6.00
CA ARG A 29 16.74 4.84 -6.81
C ARG A 29 16.39 6.00 -7.72
N ILE A 30 15.19 5.94 -8.32
CA ILE A 30 14.80 6.90 -9.36
C ILE A 30 14.39 8.24 -8.78
N CYS A 31 13.56 8.24 -7.74
CA CYS A 31 12.99 9.48 -7.22
C CYS A 31 12.82 9.49 -5.68
N PRO A 32 13.92 9.31 -4.94
CA PRO A 32 13.81 9.20 -3.47
C PRO A 32 13.23 10.45 -2.81
N GLU A 33 13.47 11.62 -3.38
CA GLU A 33 13.02 12.89 -2.80
C GLU A 33 11.51 13.10 -2.86
N LYS A 34 10.86 12.50 -3.85
CA LYS A 34 9.41 12.64 -4.06
C LYS A 34 8.64 11.41 -3.65
N LEU A 35 9.34 10.42 -3.09
CA LEU A 35 8.76 9.11 -2.82
C LEU A 35 8.00 9.06 -1.51
N TRP A 36 6.83 8.47 -1.58
CA TRP A 36 6.00 8.11 -0.44
C TRP A 36 5.72 6.62 -0.52
N VAL A 37 5.60 5.99 0.60
CA VAL A 37 5.41 4.53 0.66
C VAL A 37 4.17 4.19 1.48
N PHE A 38 3.56 3.05 1.16
CA PHE A 38 2.44 2.56 1.95
C PHE A 38 2.94 2.23 3.36
N SER A 39 2.20 2.69 4.34
CA SER A 39 2.52 2.42 5.73
C SER A 39 1.81 1.16 6.19
N THR A 40 2.55 0.28 6.83
CA THR A 40 1.98 -0.87 7.54
C THR A 40 2.08 -0.67 9.04
N CYS A 41 2.36 0.55 9.46
CA CYS A 41 2.61 0.82 10.86
C CYS A 41 1.37 0.74 11.73
N LYS A 42 1.63 0.75 13.01
CA LYS A 42 0.65 0.43 14.03
C LYS A 42 -0.35 1.55 14.28
N ASP A 43 0.02 2.77 13.91
CA ASP A 43 -0.80 3.96 14.16
C ASP A 43 -1.75 4.29 13.01
N LYS A 44 -2.19 3.29 12.32
CA LYS A 44 -3.08 3.46 11.18
C LYS A 44 -4.43 3.99 11.61
N LYS A 45 -4.93 4.94 10.84
CA LYS A 45 -6.31 5.38 10.98
C LYS A 45 -7.20 4.47 10.11
N PRO A 46 -8.24 3.89 10.66
CA PRO A 46 -9.16 3.10 9.85
C PRO A 46 -9.88 3.98 8.84
N LEU A 47 -10.26 3.39 7.72
CA LEU A 47 -11.08 4.06 6.73
C LEU A 47 -12.47 4.36 7.32
N SER A 48 -13.13 5.38 6.78
CA SER A 48 -14.52 5.65 7.18
C SER A 48 -15.40 4.44 6.86
N LYS A 49 -16.53 4.34 7.54
CA LYS A 49 -17.44 3.20 7.38
C LYS A 49 -17.86 3.01 5.92
N ASP A 50 -18.20 4.09 5.24
CA ASP A 50 -18.65 4.03 3.84
C ASP A 50 -17.52 3.62 2.90
N VAL A 51 -16.34 4.19 3.07
CA VAL A 51 -15.18 3.86 2.25
C VAL A 51 -14.75 2.41 2.49
N LYS A 52 -14.77 1.97 3.74
CA LYS A 52 -14.43 0.59 4.09
C LYS A 52 -15.39 -0.40 3.43
N ALA A 53 -16.69 -0.11 3.45
CA ALA A 53 -17.70 -0.95 2.83
C ALA A 53 -17.48 -1.07 1.33
N LEU A 54 -17.21 0.06 0.66
CA LEU A 54 -16.94 0.09 -0.77
C LEU A 54 -15.67 -0.68 -1.11
N LYS A 55 -14.60 -0.43 -0.37
CA LYS A 55 -13.32 -1.13 -0.60
C LYS A 55 -13.49 -2.64 -0.41
N GLY A 56 -14.16 -3.06 0.65
CA GLY A 56 -14.42 -4.47 0.91
C GLY A 56 -15.19 -5.14 -0.22
N LYS A 57 -16.20 -4.44 -0.75
CA LYS A 57 -16.97 -4.94 -1.88
C LYS A 57 -16.10 -5.13 -3.12
N VAL A 58 -15.28 -4.13 -3.46
CA VAL A 58 -14.37 -4.19 -4.61
C VAL A 58 -13.37 -5.33 -4.44
N LEU A 59 -12.79 -5.47 -3.26
CA LEU A 59 -11.83 -6.53 -2.99
C LEU A 59 -12.45 -7.92 -3.16
N ARG A 60 -13.67 -8.13 -2.65
CA ARG A 60 -14.34 -9.42 -2.76
C ARG A 60 -14.77 -9.75 -4.19
N GLU A 61 -15.25 -8.76 -4.93
CA GLU A 61 -15.79 -8.97 -6.27
C GLU A 61 -14.73 -8.96 -7.37
N CYS A 62 -13.72 -8.11 -7.23
CA CYS A 62 -12.72 -7.90 -8.29
C CYS A 62 -11.39 -8.59 -8.01
N TYR A 63 -11.10 -8.88 -6.76
CA TYR A 63 -9.81 -9.44 -6.34
C TYR A 63 -9.95 -10.73 -5.54
N SER A 64 -10.91 -11.56 -5.89
CA SER A 64 -11.16 -12.82 -5.19
C SER A 64 -9.96 -13.76 -5.22
N SER A 65 -9.08 -13.64 -6.22
CA SER A 65 -7.84 -14.41 -6.29
C SER A 65 -6.87 -14.11 -5.13
N GLN A 66 -7.07 -12.98 -4.45
CA GLN A 66 -6.23 -12.56 -3.34
C GLN A 66 -6.88 -12.85 -1.97
N GLU A 67 -7.86 -13.73 -1.94
CA GLU A 67 -8.63 -14.01 -0.73
C GLU A 67 -7.77 -14.40 0.47
N GLN A 68 -6.74 -15.20 0.26
CA GLN A 68 -5.85 -15.63 1.35
C GLN A 68 -5.11 -14.45 1.97
N VAL A 69 -4.61 -13.54 1.14
CA VAL A 69 -3.93 -12.34 1.61
C VAL A 69 -4.89 -11.45 2.40
N LEU A 70 -6.11 -11.30 1.90
CA LEU A 70 -7.11 -10.44 2.52
C LEU A 70 -7.55 -10.94 3.91
N ARG A 71 -7.39 -12.21 4.19
CA ARG A 71 -7.76 -12.78 5.49
C ARG A 71 -6.86 -12.35 6.63
N TRP A 72 -5.59 -12.10 6.34
CA TRP A 72 -4.62 -11.76 7.39
C TRP A 72 -4.00 -10.37 7.21
N PHE A 73 -4.09 -9.78 6.02
CA PHE A 73 -3.60 -8.44 5.79
C PHE A 73 -4.67 -7.41 6.14
N ASN A 74 -4.28 -6.40 6.90
CA ASN A 74 -5.24 -5.38 7.33
C ASN A 74 -5.52 -4.38 6.21
N TRP A 75 -6.55 -4.65 5.41
CA TRP A 75 -6.99 -3.78 4.33
C TRP A 75 -7.94 -2.67 4.77
N GLU A 76 -8.34 -2.66 6.05
CA GLU A 76 -9.31 -1.71 6.57
C GLU A 76 -8.70 -0.33 6.87
N CYS A 77 -7.40 -0.22 6.78
CA CYS A 77 -6.65 1.01 7.01
C CYS A 77 -5.80 1.33 5.80
N GLU A 78 -5.65 2.61 5.52
CA GLU A 78 -4.75 3.07 4.46
C GLU A 78 -4.00 4.29 4.92
N THR A 79 -2.69 4.22 4.87
CA THR A 79 -1.83 5.37 5.17
C THR A 79 -0.59 5.31 4.28
N ILE A 80 -0.03 6.48 4.04
CA ILE A 80 1.26 6.59 3.36
C ILE A 80 2.18 7.43 4.22
N GLU A 81 3.48 7.21 4.05
CA GLU A 81 4.49 7.98 4.77
C GLU A 81 5.60 8.38 3.82
N LYS A 82 6.27 9.48 4.12
CA LYS A 82 7.35 9.98 3.30
C LYS A 82 8.57 9.06 3.43
N PHE A 83 9.21 8.73 2.29
CA PHE A 83 10.37 7.84 2.28
C PHE A 83 11.61 8.51 2.92
N MET A 84 11.84 9.80 2.62
CA MET A 84 13.00 10.54 3.15
C MET A 84 12.58 11.66 4.08
#